data_9d57667c823fa6edf538165240c143b1
#
_entry.id   9d57667c823fa6edf538165240c143b1
#
_cell.length_a   1.000
_cell.length_b   1.000
_cell.length_c   1.000
_cell.angle_alpha   90.00
_cell.angle_beta   90.00
_cell.angle_gamma   90.00
#
_symmetry.space_group_name_H-M   'P 1'
#
loop_
_entity.id
_entity.type
_entity.pdbx_description
1 polymer ?
#
loop_
_entity_poly.entity_id
_entity_poly.type
_entity_poly.pdbx_seq_one_letter_code
_entity_poly.pdbx_strand_id
1 'polypeptide(L)'
;MADLTESQFSIHSLQARSRMATDTTSSTEVGSYFVSNYPPFSLWTRENVPEIQSALRSPPDASVPMGLYLHIPFCRKRCRFCYFRVYTNQNAKAIQRYVDCLASEIEMLSQTEAMQGRDLRFVYFGGGTPSYLSSRQLLFLRDKLVEHVSWETAEEVTFECEPGTLSLEKVKTLKEIGITRVSLGVENFNDAILEENGRAHLSPEIE
;
A
#
# COMPACT_ATOMS: atom_id res chain seq x y z
N MET A 1 -39.79 11.15 14.34
CA MET A 1 -39.24 10.33 15.43
C MET A 1 -39.07 8.92 14.87
N ALA A 2 -37.94 8.63 14.31
CA ALA A 2 -37.50 7.31 13.88
C ALA A 2 -36.08 7.15 14.39
N ASP A 3 -35.98 6.15 15.23
CA ASP A 3 -34.83 5.80 16.06
C ASP A 3 -33.69 5.30 15.20
N LEU A 4 -32.54 5.98 15.28
CA LEU A 4 -31.30 5.54 14.67
C LEU A 4 -30.72 4.46 15.59
N THR A 5 -30.99 3.20 15.29
CA THR A 5 -30.29 2.08 15.92
C THR A 5 -28.85 2.06 15.42
N GLU A 6 -27.95 2.51 16.28
CA GLU A 6 -26.51 2.34 16.19
C GLU A 6 -26.16 0.90 15.87
N SER A 7 -25.43 0.71 14.73
CA SER A 7 -24.69 -0.52 14.52
C SER A 7 -23.54 -0.53 15.53
N GLN A 8 -23.81 -1.12 16.67
CA GLN A 8 -22.81 -1.35 17.70
C GLN A 8 -21.75 -2.34 17.16
N PHE A 9 -20.70 -1.82 16.55
CA PHE A 9 -19.42 -2.49 16.64
C PHE A 9 -19.08 -2.55 18.13
N SER A 10 -19.35 -3.69 18.73
CA SER A 10 -19.28 -3.85 20.16
C SER A 10 -17.85 -3.61 20.65
N ILE A 11 -17.60 -2.44 21.17
CA ILE A 11 -16.36 -2.09 21.92
C ILE A 11 -16.09 -3.14 23.03
N HIS A 12 -17.11 -3.83 23.49
CA HIS A 12 -16.99 -4.92 24.48
C HIS A 12 -16.22 -6.13 23.98
N SER A 13 -16.25 -6.46 22.69
CA SER A 13 -15.48 -7.59 22.15
C SER A 13 -14.00 -7.27 22.05
N LEU A 14 -13.64 -6.00 21.84
CA LEU A 14 -12.25 -5.53 21.85
C LEU A 14 -11.67 -5.45 23.28
N GLN A 15 -12.48 -5.09 24.27
CA GLN A 15 -12.04 -5.04 25.67
C GLN A 15 -11.84 -6.42 26.30
N ALA A 16 -12.61 -7.44 25.90
CA ALA A 16 -12.44 -8.80 26.39
C ALA A 16 -11.16 -9.47 25.85
N ARG A 17 -10.69 -9.07 24.66
CA ARG A 17 -9.46 -9.61 24.04
C ARG A 17 -8.19 -8.94 24.56
N SER A 18 -8.28 -7.69 25.06
CA SER A 18 -7.17 -6.97 25.69
C SER A 18 -6.70 -7.62 27.02
N ARG A 19 -7.49 -8.48 27.64
CA ARG A 19 -7.13 -9.13 28.91
C ARG A 19 -6.30 -10.41 28.78
N MET A 20 -6.08 -10.95 27.57
CA MET A 20 -5.29 -12.16 27.38
C MET A 20 -3.82 -11.92 26.94
N ALA A 21 -3.40 -10.68 26.81
CA ALA A 21 -2.04 -10.31 26.39
C ALA A 21 -1.16 -9.78 27.54
N THR A 22 -1.42 -10.18 28.78
CA THR A 22 -0.58 -9.79 29.92
C THR A 22 0.19 -10.99 30.43
N ASP A 23 1.16 -11.44 29.67
CA ASP A 23 2.36 -12.07 30.24
C ASP A 23 3.50 -12.13 29.23
N THR A 24 4.19 -11.03 29.03
CA THR A 24 5.59 -11.01 28.62
C THR A 24 6.19 -9.68 29.08
N THR A 25 7.10 -9.74 30.02
CA THR A 25 7.94 -8.67 30.51
C THR A 25 8.94 -8.20 29.43
N SER A 26 8.46 -7.53 28.39
CA SER A 26 9.27 -6.66 27.57
C SER A 26 8.70 -5.24 27.73
N SER A 27 9.40 -4.41 28.50
CA SER A 27 9.10 -2.98 28.55
C SER A 27 9.30 -2.38 27.17
N THR A 28 8.21 -2.12 26.46
CA THR A 28 8.25 -1.34 25.22
C THR A 28 8.43 0.12 25.60
N GLU A 29 9.52 0.73 25.18
CA GLU A 29 9.71 2.16 25.37
C GLU A 29 8.70 2.96 24.56
N VAL A 30 8.22 4.07 25.10
CA VAL A 30 7.31 5.00 24.42
C VAL A 30 7.98 5.49 23.14
N GLY A 31 7.35 5.29 21.99
CA GLY A 31 7.89 5.65 20.68
C GLY A 31 8.47 4.48 19.87
N SER A 32 8.56 3.27 20.43
CA SER A 32 8.99 2.07 19.69
C SER A 32 7.84 1.41 18.89
N TYR A 33 6.63 1.93 18.99
CA TYR A 33 5.47 1.44 18.26
C TYR A 33 5.31 2.18 16.94
N PHE A 34 5.30 1.40 15.86
CA PHE A 34 4.86 1.88 14.56
C PHE A 34 3.56 1.17 14.17
N VAL A 35 2.51 1.96 13.94
CA VAL A 35 1.22 1.46 13.45
C VAL A 35 1.06 1.90 12.01
N SER A 36 1.22 0.97 11.07
CA SER A 36 1.05 1.22 9.64
C SER A 36 -0.40 1.15 9.19
N ASN A 37 -1.23 0.46 9.96
CA ASN A 37 -2.66 0.26 9.67
C ASN A 37 -3.43 0.05 10.98
N TYR A 38 -4.74 0.27 10.92
CA TYR A 38 -5.62 0.03 12.05
C TYR A 38 -6.78 -0.89 11.63
N PRO A 39 -7.07 -1.96 12.39
CA PRO A 39 -6.29 -2.47 13.53
C PRO A 39 -4.91 -3.00 13.10
N PRO A 40 -3.89 -2.99 14.02
CA PRO A 40 -2.55 -3.45 13.69
C PRO A 40 -2.53 -4.96 13.36
N PHE A 41 -1.61 -5.38 12.51
CA PHE A 41 -1.51 -6.78 12.03
C PHE A 41 -1.44 -7.83 13.16
N SER A 42 -0.90 -7.47 14.32
CA SER A 42 -0.85 -8.35 15.49
C SER A 42 -2.22 -8.78 16.01
N LEU A 43 -3.27 -8.05 15.65
CA LEU A 43 -4.65 -8.36 16.02
C LEU A 43 -5.40 -9.17 14.94
N TRP A 44 -4.78 -9.37 13.77
CA TRP A 44 -5.39 -10.12 12.68
C TRP A 44 -5.20 -11.61 12.88
N THR A 45 -6.30 -12.34 12.94
CA THR A 45 -6.30 -13.79 13.11
C THR A 45 -7.14 -14.45 12.02
N ARG A 46 -7.04 -15.77 11.88
CA ARG A 46 -7.87 -16.52 10.92
C ARG A 46 -9.37 -16.42 11.24
N GLU A 47 -9.69 -16.18 12.49
CA GLU A 47 -11.09 -16.02 12.93
C GLU A 47 -11.74 -14.75 12.38
N ASN A 48 -10.93 -13.76 11.94
CA ASN A 48 -11.44 -12.54 11.31
C ASN A 48 -11.77 -12.73 9.80
N VAL A 49 -11.35 -13.83 9.18
CA VAL A 49 -11.61 -14.07 7.75
C VAL A 49 -13.10 -14.04 7.38
N PRO A 50 -14.04 -14.64 8.16
CA PRO A 50 -15.46 -14.52 7.85
C PRO A 50 -15.99 -13.10 7.88
N GLU A 51 -15.47 -12.22 8.77
CA GLU A 51 -15.83 -10.80 8.84
C GLU A 51 -15.40 -10.07 7.57
N ILE A 52 -14.17 -10.32 7.11
CA ILE A 52 -13.65 -9.75 5.86
C ILE A 52 -14.49 -10.21 4.66
N GLN A 53 -14.80 -11.51 4.59
CA GLN A 53 -15.62 -12.04 3.53
C GLN A 53 -17.05 -11.46 3.54
N SER A 54 -17.60 -11.23 4.71
CA SER A 54 -18.90 -10.57 4.87
C SER A 54 -18.85 -9.13 4.39
N ALA A 55 -17.79 -8.38 4.75
CA ALA A 55 -17.59 -7.00 4.31
C ALA A 55 -17.48 -6.90 2.78
N LEU A 56 -16.77 -7.83 2.13
CA LEU A 56 -16.63 -7.86 0.68
C LEU A 56 -17.96 -8.19 -0.06
N ARG A 57 -18.89 -8.88 0.62
CA ARG A 57 -20.23 -9.23 0.09
C ARG A 57 -21.31 -8.23 0.45
N SER A 58 -20.98 -7.22 1.23
CA SER A 58 -21.93 -6.20 1.64
C SER A 58 -21.91 -5.03 0.67
N PRO A 59 -23.09 -4.49 0.29
CA PRO A 59 -23.13 -3.30 -0.53
C PRO A 59 -22.43 -2.13 0.21
N PRO A 60 -21.67 -1.31 -0.51
CA PRO A 60 -20.94 -0.22 0.09
C PRO A 60 -21.87 0.92 0.51
N ASP A 61 -21.44 1.68 1.51
CA ASP A 61 -21.99 3.00 1.77
C ASP A 61 -21.44 3.98 0.73
N ALA A 62 -22.27 4.43 -0.19
CA ALA A 62 -21.87 5.34 -1.27
C ALA A 62 -21.36 6.71 -0.74
N SER A 63 -21.68 7.09 0.49
CA SER A 63 -21.20 8.32 1.11
C SER A 63 -19.74 8.23 1.58
N VAL A 64 -19.21 7.03 1.75
CA VAL A 64 -17.83 6.80 2.19
C VAL A 64 -16.90 6.75 1.00
N PRO A 65 -15.89 7.64 0.89
CA PRO A 65 -14.94 7.61 -0.22
C PRO A 65 -14.11 6.32 -0.21
N MET A 66 -13.78 5.83 -1.40
CA MET A 66 -12.95 4.64 -1.57
C MET A 66 -11.55 5.00 -2.05
N GLY A 67 -10.54 4.37 -1.44
CA GLY A 67 -9.16 4.44 -1.89
C GLY A 67 -8.63 3.07 -2.31
N LEU A 68 -7.64 3.07 -3.20
CA LEU A 68 -6.91 1.88 -3.63
C LEU A 68 -5.44 2.01 -3.26
N TYR A 69 -4.93 1.07 -2.47
CA TYR A 69 -3.51 0.94 -2.17
C TYR A 69 -2.90 -0.24 -2.93
N LEU A 70 -1.88 0.03 -3.73
CA LEU A 70 -1.14 -0.96 -4.50
C LEU A 70 0.24 -1.16 -3.87
N HIS A 71 0.46 -2.33 -3.30
CA HIS A 71 1.72 -2.66 -2.64
C HIS A 71 2.75 -3.21 -3.63
N ILE A 72 3.92 -2.57 -3.73
CA ILE A 72 5.04 -3.02 -4.57
C ILE A 72 6.23 -3.35 -3.66
N PRO A 73 6.48 -4.62 -3.33
CA PRO A 73 7.45 -5.01 -2.30
C PRO A 73 8.91 -5.09 -2.79
N PHE A 74 9.23 -4.55 -3.94
CA PHE A 74 10.57 -4.66 -4.53
C PHE A 74 11.42 -3.43 -4.23
N CYS A 75 12.72 -3.65 -3.93
CA CYS A 75 13.71 -2.62 -3.74
C CYS A 75 15.04 -3.01 -4.39
N ARG A 76 15.85 -2.01 -4.78
CA ARG A 76 17.24 -2.23 -5.20
C ARG A 76 18.08 -2.76 -4.02
N LYS A 77 17.87 -2.19 -2.82
CA LYS A 77 18.58 -2.51 -1.59
C LYS A 77 17.63 -2.35 -0.41
N ARG A 78 17.84 -3.10 0.68
CA ARG A 78 17.08 -2.91 1.91
C ARG A 78 17.79 -1.90 2.80
N CYS A 79 17.08 -0.83 3.18
CA CYS A 79 17.55 0.12 4.17
C CYS A 79 17.59 -0.49 5.57
N ARG A 80 18.54 -0.06 6.42
CA ARG A 80 18.69 -0.61 7.78
C ARG A 80 17.52 -0.31 8.69
N PHE A 81 16.87 0.85 8.51
CA PHE A 81 15.71 1.27 9.27
C PHE A 81 14.37 0.70 8.76
N CYS A 82 14.38 0.01 7.61
CA CYS A 82 13.15 -0.45 6.98
C CYS A 82 12.55 -1.65 7.73
N TYR A 83 11.35 -1.50 8.24
CA TYR A 83 10.59 -2.56 8.90
C TYR A 83 9.65 -3.30 7.93
N PHE A 84 9.46 -2.80 6.70
CA PHE A 84 8.68 -3.50 5.68
C PHE A 84 9.37 -4.79 5.23
N ARG A 85 8.53 -5.77 4.86
CA ARG A 85 9.02 -6.93 4.15
C ARG A 85 9.25 -6.58 2.70
N VAL A 86 10.52 -6.43 2.31
CA VAL A 86 10.91 -6.10 0.94
C VAL A 86 11.73 -7.23 0.32
N TYR A 87 11.66 -7.34 -1.00
CA TYR A 87 12.40 -8.32 -1.79
C TYR A 87 13.42 -7.58 -2.66
N THR A 88 14.69 -7.90 -2.46
CA THR A 88 15.81 -7.42 -3.28
C THR A 88 16.26 -8.52 -4.24
N ASN A 89 17.05 -8.16 -5.25
CA ASN A 89 17.65 -9.09 -6.20
C ASN A 89 16.64 -9.97 -6.96
N GLN A 90 15.43 -9.45 -7.21
CA GLN A 90 14.44 -10.16 -7.99
C GLN A 90 14.68 -9.94 -9.48
N ASN A 91 14.58 -11.02 -10.27
CA ASN A 91 14.66 -10.91 -11.72
C ASN A 91 13.35 -10.43 -12.34
N ALA A 92 13.42 -9.94 -13.58
CA ALA A 92 12.26 -9.40 -14.29
C ALA A 92 11.07 -10.35 -14.38
N LYS A 93 11.33 -11.68 -14.46
CA LYS A 93 10.27 -12.71 -14.54
C LYS A 93 9.51 -12.84 -13.21
N ALA A 94 10.24 -12.80 -12.07
CA ALA A 94 9.61 -12.84 -10.74
C ALA A 94 8.78 -11.59 -10.48
N ILE A 95 9.30 -10.41 -10.88
CA ILE A 95 8.58 -9.14 -10.76
C ILE A 95 7.33 -9.17 -11.64
N GLN A 96 7.43 -9.63 -12.90
CA GLN A 96 6.27 -9.72 -13.79
C GLN A 96 5.19 -10.64 -13.21
N ARG A 97 5.58 -11.81 -12.69
CA ARG A 97 4.63 -12.71 -12.04
C ARG A 97 3.88 -12.05 -10.87
N TYR A 98 4.57 -11.23 -10.08
CA TYR A 98 3.91 -10.46 -9.02
C TYR A 98 2.91 -9.46 -9.58
N VAL A 99 3.30 -8.72 -10.63
CA VAL A 99 2.43 -7.76 -11.31
C VAL A 99 1.19 -8.45 -11.91
N ASP A 100 1.35 -9.64 -12.48
CA ASP A 100 0.24 -10.45 -12.99
C ASP A 100 -0.71 -10.86 -11.84
N CYS A 101 -0.17 -11.28 -10.69
CA CYS A 101 -0.98 -11.61 -9.51
C CYS A 101 -1.73 -10.38 -8.97
N LEU A 102 -1.08 -9.21 -8.93
CA LEU A 102 -1.71 -7.96 -8.49
C LEU A 102 -2.86 -7.54 -9.41
N ALA A 103 -2.69 -7.72 -10.74
CA ALA A 103 -3.76 -7.50 -11.71
C ALA A 103 -4.93 -8.46 -11.51
N SER A 104 -4.65 -9.74 -11.24
CA SER A 104 -5.71 -10.73 -10.95
C SER A 104 -6.41 -10.46 -9.62
N GLU A 105 -5.72 -9.92 -8.63
CA GLU A 105 -6.32 -9.56 -7.34
C GLU A 105 -7.35 -8.43 -7.51
N ILE A 106 -7.05 -7.38 -8.28
CA ILE A 106 -8.03 -6.32 -8.54
C ILE A 106 -9.22 -6.82 -9.38
N GLU A 107 -8.99 -7.72 -10.34
CA GLU A 107 -10.06 -8.37 -11.08
C GLU A 107 -11.03 -9.09 -10.13
N MET A 108 -10.52 -9.89 -9.19
CA MET A 108 -11.35 -10.57 -8.19
C MET A 108 -12.06 -9.59 -7.26
N LEU A 109 -11.39 -8.56 -6.79
CA LEU A 109 -11.98 -7.56 -5.90
C LEU A 109 -13.06 -6.75 -6.59
N SER A 110 -12.87 -6.39 -7.86
CA SER A 110 -13.85 -5.61 -8.63
C SER A 110 -15.20 -6.32 -8.81
N GLN A 111 -15.22 -7.66 -8.66
CA GLN A 111 -16.45 -8.46 -8.73
C GLN A 111 -17.21 -8.52 -7.40
N THR A 112 -16.65 -7.99 -6.32
CA THR A 112 -17.29 -7.97 -5.00
C THR A 112 -18.34 -6.86 -4.92
N GLU A 113 -19.39 -7.07 -4.11
CA GLU A 113 -20.42 -6.04 -3.89
C GLU A 113 -19.82 -4.77 -3.28
N ALA A 114 -18.82 -4.90 -2.41
CA ALA A 114 -18.15 -3.78 -1.76
C ALA A 114 -17.49 -2.80 -2.74
N MET A 115 -17.13 -3.26 -3.94
CA MET A 115 -16.48 -2.45 -4.97
C MET A 115 -17.46 -1.85 -5.98
N GLN A 116 -18.67 -2.41 -6.10
CA GLN A 116 -19.60 -2.03 -7.15
C GLN A 116 -20.14 -0.60 -6.98
N GLY A 117 -20.21 0.11 -8.10
CA GLY A 117 -20.80 1.46 -8.16
C GLY A 117 -19.98 2.52 -7.40
N ARG A 118 -18.71 2.29 -7.14
CA ARG A 118 -17.84 3.24 -6.43
C ARG A 118 -16.70 3.72 -7.32
N ASP A 119 -16.49 5.03 -7.31
CA ASP A 119 -15.33 5.66 -7.90
C ASP A 119 -14.18 5.72 -6.89
N LEU A 120 -12.96 5.55 -7.39
CA LEU A 120 -11.77 5.75 -6.58
C LEU A 120 -11.51 7.25 -6.39
N ARG A 121 -11.51 7.69 -5.12
CA ARG A 121 -11.16 9.06 -4.76
C ARG A 121 -9.66 9.26 -4.59
N PHE A 122 -8.97 8.17 -4.31
CA PHE A 122 -7.56 8.17 -3.97
C PHE A 122 -6.90 6.86 -4.41
N VAL A 123 -5.72 6.95 -5.05
CA VAL A 123 -4.90 5.79 -5.41
C VAL A 123 -3.47 6.00 -4.91
N TYR A 124 -2.90 4.98 -4.31
CA TYR A 124 -1.56 5.04 -3.75
C TYR A 124 -0.73 3.82 -4.14
N PHE A 125 0.37 4.06 -4.84
CA PHE A 125 1.39 3.05 -5.12
C PHE A 125 2.51 3.20 -4.10
N GLY A 126 2.65 2.22 -3.21
CA GLY A 126 3.60 2.28 -2.11
C GLY A 126 4.24 0.94 -1.77
N GLY A 127 4.95 0.89 -0.66
CA GLY A 127 5.51 -0.34 -0.08
C GLY A 127 7.03 -0.37 -0.02
N GLY A 128 7.69 -1.08 -0.93
CA GLY A 128 9.15 -1.08 -1.08
C GLY A 128 9.61 0.12 -1.90
N THR A 129 9.64 -0.05 -3.21
CA THR A 129 10.00 1.00 -4.18
C THR A 129 9.16 0.81 -5.44
N PRO A 130 7.96 1.39 -5.55
CA PRO A 130 7.13 1.25 -6.76
C PRO A 130 7.84 1.66 -8.04
N SER A 131 8.69 2.67 -7.99
CA SER A 131 9.50 3.12 -9.14
C SER A 131 10.59 2.12 -9.58
N TYR A 132 10.78 1.02 -8.85
CA TYR A 132 11.62 -0.10 -9.26
C TYR A 132 11.03 -0.88 -10.45
N LEU A 133 9.70 -0.87 -10.62
CA LEU A 133 9.05 -1.44 -11.79
C LEU A 133 9.51 -0.74 -13.08
N SER A 134 9.75 -1.50 -14.15
CA SER A 134 10.04 -0.93 -15.46
C SER A 134 8.83 -0.16 -16.03
N SER A 135 9.07 0.79 -16.94
CA SER A 135 8.02 1.50 -17.66
C SER A 135 7.02 0.55 -18.30
N ARG A 136 7.51 -0.54 -18.92
CA ARG A 136 6.68 -1.58 -19.52
C ARG A 136 5.77 -2.27 -18.49
N GLN A 137 6.29 -2.59 -17.30
CA GLN A 137 5.49 -3.21 -16.23
C GLN A 137 4.45 -2.26 -15.66
N LEU A 138 4.77 -0.98 -15.54
CA LEU A 138 3.83 0.04 -15.10
C LEU A 138 2.67 0.24 -16.09
N LEU A 139 2.97 0.35 -17.37
CA LEU A 139 1.94 0.44 -18.42
C LEU A 139 1.06 -0.81 -18.42
N PHE A 140 1.67 -2.00 -18.39
CA PHE A 140 0.92 -3.26 -18.32
C PHE A 140 0.00 -3.31 -17.10
N LEU A 141 0.52 -2.96 -15.90
CA LEU A 141 -0.27 -2.95 -14.68
C LEU A 141 -1.43 -1.96 -14.79
N ARG A 142 -1.17 -0.73 -15.24
CA ARG A 142 -2.21 0.28 -15.46
C ARG A 142 -3.29 -0.25 -16.39
N ASP A 143 -2.91 -0.81 -17.54
CA ASP A 143 -3.85 -1.31 -18.55
C ASP A 143 -4.76 -2.40 -17.96
N LYS A 144 -4.19 -3.29 -17.14
CA LYS A 144 -4.96 -4.31 -16.44
C LYS A 144 -5.86 -3.77 -15.35
N LEU A 145 -5.41 -2.79 -14.61
CA LEU A 145 -6.20 -2.20 -13.53
C LEU A 145 -7.40 -1.42 -14.07
N VAL A 146 -7.22 -0.64 -15.15
CA VAL A 146 -8.31 0.18 -15.71
C VAL A 146 -9.39 -0.64 -16.42
N GLU A 147 -9.16 -1.91 -16.71
CA GLU A 147 -10.20 -2.85 -17.15
C GLU A 147 -11.28 -3.06 -16.07
N HIS A 148 -10.94 -2.84 -14.79
CA HIS A 148 -11.77 -3.20 -13.63
C HIS A 148 -12.11 -2.02 -12.72
N VAL A 149 -11.23 -1.02 -12.63
CA VAL A 149 -11.41 0.16 -11.79
C VAL A 149 -10.93 1.40 -12.53
N SER A 150 -11.59 2.54 -12.32
CA SER A 150 -11.15 3.81 -12.88
C SER A 150 -10.69 4.75 -11.77
N TRP A 151 -9.63 5.50 -12.05
CA TRP A 151 -9.17 6.60 -11.20
C TRP A 151 -9.08 7.93 -11.95
N GLU A 152 -9.73 8.06 -13.09
CA GLU A 152 -9.75 9.30 -13.88
C GLU A 152 -10.34 10.47 -13.10
N THR A 153 -11.28 10.17 -12.19
CA THR A 153 -11.92 11.15 -11.31
C THR A 153 -11.28 11.20 -9.92
N ALA A 154 -10.20 10.47 -9.68
CA ALA A 154 -9.51 10.48 -8.40
C ALA A 154 -8.94 11.87 -8.09
N GLU A 155 -9.09 12.32 -6.85
CA GLU A 155 -8.55 13.59 -6.37
C GLU A 155 -7.02 13.56 -6.33
N GLU A 156 -6.46 12.39 -6.01
CA GLU A 156 -5.02 12.17 -5.97
C GLU A 156 -4.64 10.75 -6.38
N VAL A 157 -3.63 10.63 -7.23
CA VAL A 157 -2.96 9.38 -7.57
C VAL A 157 -1.48 9.53 -7.21
N THR A 158 -1.10 8.97 -6.06
CA THR A 158 0.25 9.10 -5.50
C THR A 158 1.12 7.90 -5.86
N PHE A 159 2.40 8.17 -6.13
CA PHE A 159 3.38 7.15 -6.47
C PHE A 159 4.70 7.37 -5.72
N GLU A 160 5.13 6.39 -4.93
CA GLU A 160 6.40 6.42 -4.23
C GLU A 160 7.57 6.12 -5.17
N CYS A 161 8.61 6.93 -5.05
CA CYS A 161 9.82 6.84 -5.86
C CYS A 161 11.08 6.85 -4.99
N GLU A 162 12.11 6.18 -5.49
CA GLU A 162 13.48 6.32 -5.02
C GLU A 162 14.28 7.12 -6.07
N PRO A 163 15.14 8.09 -5.67
CA PRO A 163 15.86 8.95 -6.61
C PRO A 163 16.54 8.20 -7.75
N GLY A 164 17.37 7.21 -7.46
CA GLY A 164 18.11 6.46 -8.48
C GLY A 164 17.29 5.49 -9.34
N THR A 165 15.95 5.50 -9.23
CA THR A 165 15.05 4.73 -10.11
C THR A 165 14.27 5.61 -11.07
N LEU A 166 14.37 6.94 -10.94
CA LEU A 166 13.70 7.90 -11.81
C LEU A 166 14.59 8.26 -13.01
N SER A 167 14.16 7.83 -14.18
CA SER A 167 14.66 8.34 -15.47
C SER A 167 13.63 9.24 -16.11
N LEU A 168 14.02 10.05 -17.09
CA LEU A 168 13.07 10.86 -17.87
C LEU A 168 11.98 10.02 -18.52
N GLU A 169 12.31 8.81 -18.99
CA GLU A 169 11.34 7.85 -19.53
C GLU A 169 10.34 7.42 -18.45
N LYS A 170 10.84 7.10 -17.26
CA LYS A 170 9.98 6.73 -16.12
C LYS A 170 9.02 7.85 -15.76
N VAL A 171 9.50 9.09 -15.65
CA VAL A 171 8.65 10.26 -15.35
C VAL A 171 7.56 10.45 -16.41
N LYS A 172 7.88 10.29 -17.70
CA LYS A 172 6.89 10.32 -18.78
C LYS A 172 5.85 9.20 -18.62
N THR A 173 6.30 8.01 -18.30
CA THR A 173 5.40 6.87 -18.03
C THR A 173 4.47 7.14 -16.83
N LEU A 174 5.00 7.68 -15.73
CA LEU A 174 4.18 8.04 -14.56
C LEU A 174 3.10 9.05 -14.93
N LYS A 175 3.45 10.06 -15.72
CA LYS A 175 2.46 11.02 -16.22
C LYS A 175 1.41 10.36 -17.11
N GLU A 176 1.83 9.48 -18.03
CA GLU A 176 0.95 8.76 -18.95
C GLU A 176 -0.06 7.86 -18.22
N ILE A 177 0.35 7.21 -17.14
CA ILE A 177 -0.54 6.37 -16.32
C ILE A 177 -1.41 7.15 -15.34
N GLY A 178 -1.35 8.49 -15.37
CA GLY A 178 -2.24 9.36 -14.59
C GLY A 178 -1.76 9.66 -13.16
N ILE A 179 -0.46 9.50 -12.86
CA ILE A 179 0.08 9.90 -11.55
C ILE A 179 0.01 11.43 -11.42
N THR A 180 -0.62 11.90 -10.34
CA THR A 180 -0.77 13.33 -10.02
C THR A 180 0.23 13.81 -8.97
N ARG A 181 0.76 12.89 -8.15
CA ARG A 181 1.70 13.19 -7.08
C ARG A 181 2.82 12.16 -7.00
N VAL A 182 4.05 12.63 -6.91
CA VAL A 182 5.23 11.80 -6.65
C VAL A 182 5.69 12.05 -5.21
N SER A 183 5.90 10.96 -4.46
CA SER A 183 6.56 10.97 -3.16
C SER A 183 7.98 10.43 -3.32
N LEU A 184 8.98 11.30 -3.13
CA LEU A 184 10.37 10.94 -3.35
C LEU A 184 11.09 10.67 -2.03
N GLY A 185 11.54 9.43 -1.84
CA GLY A 185 12.27 9.00 -0.66
C GLY A 185 13.74 9.43 -0.68
N VAL A 186 14.00 10.70 -0.46
CA VAL A 186 15.35 11.26 -0.38
C VAL A 186 16.06 10.87 0.91
N GLU A 187 15.34 10.89 2.03
CA GLU A 187 15.77 10.57 3.40
C GLU A 187 16.85 11.49 3.95
N ASN A 188 17.95 11.71 3.24
CA ASN A 188 19.04 12.61 3.62
C ASN A 188 19.81 13.11 2.39
N PHE A 189 20.59 14.18 2.55
CA PHE A 189 21.49 14.72 1.52
C PHE A 189 22.98 14.47 1.84
N ASN A 190 23.29 13.85 2.98
CA ASN A 190 24.66 13.49 3.36
C ASN A 190 24.94 12.03 2.96
N ASP A 191 25.91 11.83 2.07
CA ASP A 191 26.26 10.52 1.52
C ASP A 191 26.68 9.52 2.60
N ALA A 192 27.45 9.95 3.60
CA ALA A 192 27.86 9.08 4.71
C ALA A 192 26.65 8.55 5.51
N ILE A 193 25.65 9.41 5.72
CA ILE A 193 24.40 8.99 6.39
C ILE A 193 23.59 8.05 5.50
N LEU A 194 23.51 8.33 4.20
CA LEU A 194 22.82 7.47 3.24
C LEU A 194 23.46 6.08 3.18
N GLU A 195 24.80 6.01 3.09
CA GLU A 195 25.56 4.76 3.09
C GLU A 195 25.38 3.99 4.39
N GLU A 196 25.53 4.65 5.54
CA GLU A 196 25.36 4.04 6.86
C GLU A 196 23.97 3.42 7.01
N ASN A 197 22.94 4.10 6.50
CA ASN A 197 21.55 3.59 6.54
C ASN A 197 21.24 2.61 5.41
N GLY A 198 22.20 2.25 4.58
CA GLY A 198 22.05 1.26 3.51
C GLY A 198 21.12 1.72 2.39
N ARG A 199 21.07 3.04 2.12
CA ARG A 199 20.33 3.57 0.97
C ARG A 199 20.92 3.06 -0.34
N ALA A 200 20.10 2.94 -1.36
CA ALA A 200 20.51 2.49 -2.68
C ALA A 200 20.92 3.64 -3.60
N HIS A 201 20.71 4.89 -3.18
CA HIS A 201 21.11 6.11 -3.88
C HIS A 201 22.03 6.98 -3.00
N LEU A 202 22.76 7.88 -3.63
CA LEU A 202 23.56 8.94 -3.02
C LEU A 202 23.09 10.31 -3.53
N SER A 203 23.67 11.39 -3.00
CA SER A 203 23.25 12.76 -3.32
C SER A 203 23.27 13.10 -4.82
N PRO A 204 24.20 12.61 -5.67
CA PRO A 204 24.13 12.86 -7.11
C PRO A 204 22.92 12.29 -7.84
N GLU A 205 22.24 11.31 -7.25
CA GLU A 205 21.02 10.72 -7.83
C GLU A 205 19.75 11.48 -7.41
N ILE A 206 19.88 12.46 -6.49
CA ILE A 206 18.78 13.27 -5.99
C ILE A 206 18.57 14.52 -6.87
N GLU A 207 19.64 15.05 -7.47
CA GLU A 207 19.65 16.21 -8.37
C GLU A 207 19.09 15.85 -9.76
#